data_1f857eedec6523dbe22771f3a11da8ba
#
_entry.id   1f857eedec6523dbe22771f3a11da8ba
#
_cell.length_a   1.000
_cell.length_b   1.000
_cell.length_c   1.000
_cell.angle_alpha   90.00
_cell.angle_beta   90.00
_cell.angle_gamma   90.00
#
_symmetry.space_group_name_H-M   'P 1'
#
loop_
_entity.id
_entity.type
_entity.pdbx_description
1 polymer ?
#
loop_
_entity_poly.entity_id
_entity_poly.type
_entity_poly.pdbx_seq_one_letter_code
_entity_poly.pdbx_strand_id
1 'polypeptide(L)'
;NFDSIRIDAVDFIDNDAIQRTYDYMRDAYKVDASEDNANKHISLVEAGLDAGTSTIKSDALVESNFREAATLSLANQSGENSSLTNMLQDIDGGQIIADHANNATENEATPNYSIIHAHDKGIQEKVGAAITDVTGADWTNFTDDQLKEGLAAYYQDQRSTNKKYNIYNLPSIYALMLTNKDTVPRVYYGDMYQDDGQYMEKQSIYYDAIVSLMNTRKSYVSGGQTMDVDEHGLLKSVRFGKDAMTASELGTNETRTEGVGVLVGNDSSLKLNDSDTVTLEMGAAHKNQEYRAALLTTSDGIVTYDADNDAPTIWTDDRGTLTFSNKEIAGQDYTSVQGFANSQVSGYLAVWVPVGASDDQDARTAALTDANLDDKVLHSNAALDSNLIYEGFSNFQPKATTNDELTNVVIAKNANLFEKWGITSFEMAPQYRSSGDHTFLDSTIDNGYAFTDRYDLGFETPTKYGTDKDLRTAIKALHQSNMQVMADVVDNQVYNLSGQEVVSASRAGVYGNDVSTGFGTQLYAVNSVGGGKYQAQYGGEYLNELKQQYPDLFEAKTYDYWVKNYSNDGSDPYYTLSQNTRKDMPSSEVIKQWSAKYMNGTNVLGNGMGYVLKDWNTGQYFKIGEKNADFITN
;
A
#
# COMPACT_ATOMS: atom_id res chain seq x y z
N ASN A 1 -3.08 17.57 12.80
CA ASN A 1 -3.40 16.37 13.53
C ASN A 1 -2.89 15.07 12.86
N PHE A 2 -2.89 14.95 11.52
CA PHE A 2 -2.12 13.92 10.82
C PHE A 2 -0.65 14.34 10.74
N ASP A 3 0.24 13.37 10.75
CA ASP A 3 1.70 13.62 10.69
C ASP A 3 2.21 13.54 9.26
N SER A 4 1.53 12.80 8.42
CA SER A 4 1.92 12.52 7.04
C SER A 4 0.72 12.18 6.18
N ILE A 5 0.96 12.02 4.88
CA ILE A 5 -0.07 11.67 3.90
C ILE A 5 0.40 10.55 2.97
N ARG A 6 -0.55 9.76 2.53
CA ARG A 6 -0.44 8.96 1.31
C ARG A 6 -1.28 9.66 0.24
N ILE A 7 -0.72 9.96 -0.91
CA ILE A 7 -1.47 10.54 -2.02
C ILE A 7 -1.86 9.43 -2.97
N ASP A 8 -3.17 9.30 -3.17
CA ASP A 8 -3.80 8.38 -4.09
C ASP A 8 -3.56 8.80 -5.55
N ALA A 9 -3.33 7.82 -6.42
CA ALA A 9 -3.29 7.97 -7.88
C ALA A 9 -2.43 9.14 -8.39
N VAL A 10 -1.20 9.28 -7.87
CA VAL A 10 -0.30 10.42 -8.23
C VAL A 10 0.05 10.50 -9.70
N ASP A 11 -0.04 9.39 -10.43
CA ASP A 11 0.22 9.36 -11.87
C ASP A 11 -0.77 10.23 -12.68
N PHE A 12 -1.88 10.60 -12.06
CA PHE A 12 -2.91 11.47 -12.65
C PHE A 12 -2.89 12.90 -12.10
N ILE A 13 -1.93 13.23 -11.24
CA ILE A 13 -1.81 14.54 -10.60
C ILE A 13 -0.57 15.26 -11.14
N ASP A 14 -0.66 16.56 -11.28
CA ASP A 14 0.48 17.39 -11.67
C ASP A 14 1.59 17.32 -10.61
N ASN A 15 2.83 17.05 -11.05
CA ASN A 15 3.97 16.91 -10.16
C ASN A 15 4.23 18.15 -9.30
N ASP A 16 3.97 19.36 -9.84
CA ASP A 16 4.11 20.59 -9.07
C ASP A 16 3.10 20.67 -7.92
N ALA A 17 1.90 20.12 -8.11
CA ALA A 17 0.88 20.07 -7.05
C ALA A 17 1.30 19.10 -5.92
N ILE A 18 1.81 17.93 -6.28
CA ILE A 18 2.35 16.94 -5.33
C ILE A 18 3.51 17.58 -4.55
N GLN A 19 4.48 18.17 -5.25
CA GLN A 19 5.65 18.79 -4.62
C GLN A 19 5.25 19.90 -3.65
N ARG A 20 4.32 20.78 -4.05
CA ARG A 20 3.83 21.87 -3.18
C ARG A 20 3.12 21.34 -1.93
N THR A 21 2.41 20.23 -2.05
CA THR A 21 1.75 19.60 -0.90
C THR A 21 2.78 19.14 0.12
N TYR A 22 3.84 18.46 -0.33
CA TYR A 22 4.93 18.03 0.56
C TYR A 22 5.75 19.20 1.11
N ASP A 23 6.06 20.21 0.28
CA ASP A 23 6.75 21.42 0.74
C ASP A 23 5.96 22.11 1.86
N TYR A 24 4.64 22.23 1.69
CA TYR A 24 3.78 22.80 2.73
C TYR A 24 3.81 21.98 4.03
N MET A 25 3.72 20.64 3.92
CA MET A 25 3.78 19.77 5.09
C MET A 25 5.14 19.86 5.77
N ARG A 26 6.22 19.82 5.02
CA ARG A 26 7.57 19.97 5.54
C ARG A 26 7.74 21.29 6.32
N ASP A 27 7.29 22.39 5.74
CA ASP A 27 7.34 23.70 6.40
C ASP A 27 6.46 23.76 7.65
N ALA A 28 5.26 23.19 7.59
CA ALA A 28 4.34 23.16 8.71
C ALA A 28 4.87 22.34 9.91
N TYR A 29 5.54 21.23 9.64
CA TYR A 29 6.14 20.38 10.67
C TYR A 29 7.60 20.73 10.97
N LYS A 30 8.20 21.68 10.24
CA LYS A 30 9.61 22.08 10.34
C LYS A 30 10.54 20.88 10.19
N VAL A 31 10.25 20.05 9.19
CA VAL A 31 11.04 18.86 8.89
C VAL A 31 12.39 19.28 8.36
N ASP A 32 13.46 18.84 9.02
CA ASP A 32 14.84 19.09 8.66
C ASP A 32 15.57 17.75 8.49
N ALA A 33 16.24 17.60 7.34
CA ALA A 33 17.02 16.41 7.03
C ALA A 33 18.19 16.16 8.00
N SER A 34 18.69 17.21 8.67
CA SER A 34 19.73 17.11 9.69
C SER A 34 19.23 16.64 11.04
N GLU A 35 17.92 16.59 11.23
CA GLU A 35 17.28 16.20 12.48
C GLU A 35 16.49 14.90 12.31
N ASP A 36 16.28 14.20 13.40
CA ASP A 36 15.56 12.91 13.46
C ASP A 36 14.05 13.04 13.18
N ASN A 37 13.54 14.22 12.86
CA ASN A 37 12.11 14.42 12.68
C ASN A 37 11.61 14.07 11.26
N ALA A 38 12.48 13.93 10.27
CA ALA A 38 12.09 13.49 8.92
C ALA A 38 11.41 12.12 8.95
N ASN A 39 11.92 11.19 9.75
CA ASN A 39 11.35 9.86 9.93
C ASN A 39 10.00 9.84 10.68
N LYS A 40 9.63 10.96 11.29
CA LYS A 40 8.33 11.14 11.95
C LYS A 40 7.25 11.71 11.03
N HIS A 41 7.60 12.00 9.77
CA HIS A 41 6.70 12.57 8.79
C HIS A 41 6.84 11.86 7.43
N ILE A 42 6.92 10.52 7.48
CA ILE A 42 7.06 9.69 6.29
C ILE A 42 5.75 9.71 5.52
N SER A 43 5.78 10.23 4.31
CA SER A 43 4.65 10.24 3.39
C SER A 43 4.83 9.23 2.27
N LEU A 44 3.74 8.78 1.68
CA LEU A 44 3.71 7.83 0.59
C LEU A 44 3.11 8.45 -0.66
N VAL A 45 3.53 7.96 -1.81
CA VAL A 45 2.83 8.16 -3.08
C VAL A 45 2.41 6.81 -3.65
N GLU A 46 1.17 6.71 -4.09
CA GLU A 46 0.75 5.59 -4.91
C GLU A 46 1.18 5.83 -6.36
N ALA A 47 2.39 5.39 -6.66
CA ALA A 47 2.94 5.43 -8.00
C ALA A 47 3.57 4.08 -8.29
N GLY A 48 3.12 3.41 -9.35
CA GLY A 48 3.75 2.18 -9.82
C GLY A 48 5.14 2.47 -10.37
N LEU A 49 6.06 1.52 -10.23
CA LEU A 49 7.41 1.61 -10.78
C LEU A 49 7.43 1.88 -12.29
N ASP A 50 6.41 1.42 -13.00
CA ASP A 50 6.28 1.58 -14.46
C ASP A 50 5.74 2.96 -14.88
N ALA A 51 5.23 3.75 -13.96
CA ALA A 51 4.45 4.95 -14.28
C ALA A 51 5.28 6.24 -14.37
N GLY A 52 6.56 6.14 -14.66
CA GLY A 52 7.39 7.33 -14.82
C GLY A 52 7.66 8.08 -13.50
N THR A 53 7.74 7.34 -12.41
CA THR A 53 8.19 7.83 -11.10
C THR A 53 9.52 8.58 -11.15
N SER A 54 10.26 8.38 -12.24
CA SER A 54 11.43 9.17 -12.60
C SER A 54 11.20 10.68 -12.60
N THR A 55 9.96 11.13 -12.65
CA THR A 55 9.63 12.56 -12.69
C THR A 55 9.09 13.08 -11.36
N ILE A 56 8.74 12.21 -10.41
CA ILE A 56 8.22 12.63 -9.11
C ILE A 56 9.39 12.96 -8.18
N LYS A 57 9.73 14.21 -8.08
CA LYS A 57 10.72 14.74 -7.13
C LYS A 57 10.05 15.09 -5.81
N SER A 58 9.48 14.09 -5.15
CA SER A 58 8.84 14.29 -3.86
C SER A 58 9.70 13.75 -2.72
N ASP A 59 9.47 14.27 -1.54
CA ASP A 59 10.04 13.75 -0.29
C ASP A 59 9.21 12.56 0.26
N ALA A 60 8.51 11.83 -0.61
CA ALA A 60 7.68 10.70 -0.25
C ALA A 60 8.29 9.37 -0.69
N LEU A 61 7.95 8.30 0.02
CA LEU A 61 8.31 6.95 -0.38
C LEU A 61 7.49 6.53 -1.61
N VAL A 62 8.16 5.92 -2.57
CA VAL A 62 7.55 5.38 -3.79
C VAL A 62 7.11 3.94 -3.56
N GLU A 63 6.00 3.55 -4.15
CA GLU A 63 5.48 2.19 -4.03
C GLU A 63 6.36 1.16 -4.74
N SER A 64 6.57 0.03 -4.08
CA SER A 64 7.23 -1.15 -4.61
C SER A 64 6.36 -2.39 -4.41
N ASN A 65 6.02 -3.06 -5.48
CA ASN A 65 5.10 -4.20 -5.43
C ASN A 65 5.85 -5.51 -5.18
N PHE A 66 6.08 -5.85 -3.92
CA PHE A 66 6.76 -7.07 -3.51
C PHE A 66 6.02 -8.35 -3.94
N ARG A 67 4.69 -8.27 -4.07
CA ARG A 67 3.86 -9.37 -4.57
C ARG A 67 4.21 -9.73 -6.02
N GLU A 68 4.55 -8.77 -6.87
CA GLU A 68 4.92 -9.05 -8.26
C GLU A 68 6.20 -9.88 -8.33
N ALA A 69 7.22 -9.55 -7.55
CA ALA A 69 8.41 -10.38 -7.41
C ALA A 69 8.08 -11.81 -6.94
N ALA A 70 7.16 -11.93 -6.00
CA ALA A 70 6.75 -13.22 -5.45
C ALA A 70 5.81 -14.03 -6.36
N THR A 71 5.12 -13.38 -7.31
CA THR A 71 4.08 -14.02 -8.12
C THR A 71 4.62 -15.18 -8.97
N LEU A 72 5.83 -15.06 -9.48
CA LEU A 72 6.43 -16.10 -10.33
C LEU A 72 6.94 -17.31 -9.54
N SER A 73 7.06 -17.21 -8.23
CA SER A 73 7.73 -18.24 -7.44
C SER A 73 6.99 -18.68 -6.19
N LEU A 74 6.48 -17.78 -5.38
CA LEU A 74 5.85 -18.10 -4.09
C LEU A 74 4.33 -18.00 -4.12
N ALA A 75 3.78 -17.02 -4.82
CA ALA A 75 2.34 -16.75 -4.83
C ALA A 75 1.53 -17.75 -5.67
N ASN A 76 2.18 -18.56 -6.52
CA ASN A 76 1.59 -19.60 -7.33
C ASN A 76 1.68 -20.98 -6.67
N GLN A 77 0.97 -21.94 -7.25
CA GLN A 77 1.00 -23.31 -6.77
C GLN A 77 2.40 -23.91 -6.86
N SER A 78 2.77 -24.68 -5.84
CA SER A 78 4.05 -25.38 -5.76
C SER A 78 4.37 -26.21 -7.00
N GLY A 79 5.61 -26.09 -7.48
CA GLY A 79 6.13 -26.88 -8.61
C GLY A 79 5.80 -26.38 -10.01
N GLU A 80 4.97 -25.33 -10.14
CA GLU A 80 4.69 -24.71 -11.44
C GLU A 80 5.60 -23.51 -11.70
N ASN A 81 6.58 -23.67 -12.58
CA ASN A 81 7.40 -22.60 -13.18
C ASN A 81 8.09 -21.63 -12.19
N SER A 82 8.42 -22.08 -11.02
CA SER A 82 8.79 -21.18 -9.94
C SER A 82 10.27 -21.29 -9.61
N SER A 83 11.00 -20.22 -9.88
CA SER A 83 12.40 -20.10 -9.49
C SER A 83 12.54 -19.06 -8.39
N LEU A 84 12.86 -19.51 -7.17
CA LEU A 84 13.23 -18.59 -6.10
C LEU A 84 14.49 -17.78 -6.42
N THR A 85 15.33 -18.30 -7.31
CA THR A 85 16.49 -17.56 -7.84
C THR A 85 16.06 -16.35 -8.65
N ASN A 86 15.04 -16.49 -9.50
CA ASN A 86 14.52 -15.36 -10.27
C ASN A 86 13.84 -14.35 -9.33
N MET A 87 13.05 -14.81 -8.36
CA MET A 87 12.47 -13.94 -7.35
C MET A 87 13.54 -13.15 -6.60
N LEU A 88 14.63 -13.82 -6.20
CA LEU A 88 15.73 -13.17 -5.50
C LEU A 88 16.40 -12.12 -6.38
N GLN A 89 16.57 -12.37 -7.68
CA GLN A 89 17.09 -11.38 -8.62
C GLN A 89 16.18 -10.16 -8.73
N ASP A 90 14.87 -10.35 -8.73
CA ASP A 90 13.91 -9.25 -8.76
C ASP A 90 13.91 -8.44 -7.46
N ILE A 91 14.10 -9.09 -6.32
CA ILE A 91 14.18 -8.41 -5.00
C ILE A 91 15.52 -7.70 -4.82
N ASP A 92 16.64 -8.39 -5.11
CA ASP A 92 17.99 -7.94 -4.80
C ASP A 92 18.68 -7.26 -5.98
N GLY A 93 18.30 -7.60 -7.18
CA GLY A 93 18.89 -7.10 -8.44
C GLY A 93 18.30 -5.81 -8.96
N GLY A 94 17.30 -5.27 -8.32
CA GLY A 94 16.91 -3.93 -8.55
C GLY A 94 15.73 -3.64 -9.42
N GLN A 95 14.91 -4.57 -9.78
CA GLN A 95 13.72 -4.20 -10.57
C GLN A 95 12.54 -3.75 -9.72
N ILE A 96 12.41 -4.19 -8.50
CA ILE A 96 11.26 -3.85 -7.65
C ILE A 96 11.66 -3.06 -6.40
N ILE A 97 12.77 -3.38 -5.77
CA ILE A 97 13.18 -2.72 -4.53
C ILE A 97 14.45 -1.90 -4.72
N ALA A 98 15.44 -2.42 -5.42
CA ALA A 98 16.76 -1.80 -5.53
C ALA A 98 16.89 -0.84 -6.72
N ASP A 99 16.00 -0.84 -7.70
CA ASP A 99 16.09 0.08 -8.85
C ASP A 99 15.98 1.54 -8.43
N HIS A 100 15.26 1.82 -7.35
CA HIS A 100 15.25 3.15 -6.76
C HIS A 100 16.54 3.51 -6.03
N ALA A 101 17.26 2.52 -5.55
CA ALA A 101 18.54 2.71 -4.86
C ALA A 101 19.77 2.69 -5.79
N ASN A 102 19.68 2.05 -6.95
CA ASN A 102 20.82 1.79 -7.81
C ASN A 102 20.81 2.53 -9.15
N ASN A 103 19.71 3.16 -9.52
CA ASN A 103 19.67 3.96 -10.74
C ASN A 103 20.39 5.29 -10.54
N ALA A 104 21.52 5.45 -11.20
CA ALA A 104 22.33 6.68 -11.25
C ALA A 104 21.60 7.90 -11.87
N THR A 105 20.28 7.92 -11.79
CA THR A 105 19.42 9.00 -12.23
C THR A 105 18.87 9.75 -11.01
N GLU A 106 18.17 10.83 -11.24
CA GLU A 106 17.57 11.69 -10.20
C GLU A 106 16.69 10.96 -9.17
N ASN A 107 16.38 9.65 -9.40
CA ASN A 107 15.55 8.83 -8.50
C ASN A 107 16.34 8.02 -7.49
N GLU A 108 17.65 7.97 -7.59
CA GLU A 108 18.53 7.17 -6.73
C GLU A 108 18.33 7.41 -5.24
N ALA A 109 17.82 8.56 -4.92
CA ALA A 109 17.67 8.99 -3.55
C ALA A 109 16.21 8.91 -3.04
N THR A 110 15.27 8.34 -3.80
CA THR A 110 13.89 8.22 -3.34
C THR A 110 13.70 6.84 -2.70
N PRO A 111 13.59 6.76 -1.36
CA PRO A 111 13.32 5.50 -0.69
C PRO A 111 11.93 4.99 -1.07
N ASN A 112 11.74 3.68 -0.93
CA ASN A 112 10.50 3.01 -1.30
C ASN A 112 9.81 2.36 -0.10
N TYR A 113 8.51 2.10 -0.25
CA TYR A 113 7.77 1.20 0.62
C TYR A 113 7.25 0.00 -0.18
N SER A 114 7.15 -1.14 0.46
CA SER A 114 6.73 -2.39 -0.19
C SER A 114 5.37 -2.86 0.27
N ILE A 115 4.59 -3.36 -0.70
CA ILE A 115 3.30 -4.00 -0.47
C ILE A 115 3.28 -5.44 -0.99
N ILE A 116 2.47 -6.28 -0.37
CA ILE A 116 2.05 -7.58 -0.89
C ILE A 116 0.61 -7.46 -1.39
N HIS A 117 -0.26 -6.98 -0.54
CA HIS A 117 -1.61 -6.57 -0.83
C HIS A 117 -1.84 -5.14 -0.33
N ALA A 118 -2.80 -4.46 -0.92
CA ALA A 118 -3.37 -3.22 -0.45
C ALA A 118 -4.90 -3.29 -0.56
N HIS A 119 -5.60 -2.30 -0.07
CA HIS A 119 -7.07 -2.27 -0.12
C HIS A 119 -7.63 -2.54 -1.53
N ASP A 120 -6.95 -2.11 -2.58
CA ASP A 120 -7.28 -2.27 -4.00
C ASP A 120 -6.38 -3.29 -4.71
N LYS A 121 -5.10 -3.38 -4.38
CA LYS A 121 -4.12 -4.20 -5.10
C LYS A 121 -4.07 -5.64 -4.58
N GLY A 122 -4.27 -6.56 -5.50
CA GLY A 122 -4.18 -8.01 -5.24
C GLY A 122 -5.40 -8.62 -4.55
N ILE A 123 -6.28 -7.83 -3.96
CA ILE A 123 -7.48 -8.28 -3.23
C ILE A 123 -8.77 -7.93 -3.97
N GLN A 124 -8.90 -6.69 -4.42
CA GLN A 124 -10.13 -6.17 -4.97
C GLN A 124 -10.68 -7.02 -6.11
N GLU A 125 -9.85 -7.32 -7.11
CA GLU A 125 -10.23 -8.16 -8.24
C GLU A 125 -10.58 -9.60 -7.82
N LYS A 126 -9.92 -10.14 -6.80
CA LYS A 126 -10.11 -11.51 -6.34
C LYS A 126 -11.41 -11.68 -5.56
N VAL A 127 -11.73 -10.72 -4.69
CA VAL A 127 -13.03 -10.67 -4.01
C VAL A 127 -14.13 -10.39 -5.03
N GLY A 128 -13.93 -9.48 -5.97
CA GLY A 128 -14.84 -9.22 -7.06
C GLY A 128 -15.14 -10.46 -7.90
N ALA A 129 -14.10 -11.23 -8.25
CA ALA A 129 -14.27 -12.50 -8.95
C ALA A 129 -15.08 -13.51 -8.13
N ALA A 130 -14.84 -13.59 -6.81
CA ALA A 130 -15.61 -14.46 -5.94
C ALA A 130 -17.10 -14.06 -5.89
N ILE A 131 -17.40 -12.76 -5.78
CA ILE A 131 -18.78 -12.23 -5.83
C ILE A 131 -19.45 -12.64 -7.14
N THR A 132 -18.81 -12.39 -8.26
CA THR A 132 -19.36 -12.72 -9.59
C THR A 132 -19.58 -14.21 -9.76
N ASP A 133 -18.62 -15.04 -9.35
CA ASP A 133 -18.69 -16.50 -9.49
C ASP A 133 -19.84 -17.13 -8.71
N VAL A 134 -20.14 -16.65 -7.50
CA VAL A 134 -21.16 -17.26 -6.63
C VAL A 134 -22.53 -16.62 -6.74
N THR A 135 -22.61 -15.34 -7.13
CA THR A 135 -23.87 -14.60 -7.18
C THR A 135 -24.31 -14.18 -8.58
N GLY A 136 -23.38 -14.16 -9.53
CA GLY A 136 -23.61 -13.60 -10.86
C GLY A 136 -23.71 -12.07 -10.91
N ALA A 137 -23.44 -11.38 -9.81
CA ALA A 137 -23.46 -9.93 -9.76
C ALA A 137 -22.27 -9.31 -10.49
N ASP A 138 -22.43 -8.07 -10.93
CA ASP A 138 -21.32 -7.25 -11.36
C ASP A 138 -20.42 -6.95 -10.14
N TRP A 139 -19.12 -7.16 -10.30
CA TRP A 139 -18.15 -6.98 -9.22
C TRP A 139 -17.95 -5.52 -8.79
N THR A 140 -18.48 -4.57 -9.56
CA THR A 140 -18.47 -3.14 -9.23
C THR A 140 -19.77 -2.65 -8.61
N ASN A 141 -20.84 -3.46 -8.71
CA ASN A 141 -22.16 -3.10 -8.19
C ASN A 141 -22.91 -4.34 -7.69
N PHE A 142 -22.99 -4.49 -6.40
CA PHE A 142 -23.59 -5.63 -5.71
C PHE A 142 -24.30 -5.20 -4.43
N THR A 143 -25.15 -6.08 -3.92
CA THR A 143 -25.81 -5.90 -2.62
C THR A 143 -24.94 -6.40 -1.46
N ASP A 144 -25.26 -5.99 -0.24
CA ASP A 144 -24.59 -6.47 0.97
C ASP A 144 -24.66 -8.00 1.12
N ASP A 145 -25.78 -8.62 0.71
CA ASP A 145 -25.91 -10.08 0.77
C ASP A 145 -25.01 -10.77 -0.27
N GLN A 146 -24.91 -10.22 -1.49
CA GLN A 146 -23.99 -10.71 -2.51
C GLN A 146 -22.52 -10.55 -2.08
N LEU A 147 -22.18 -9.45 -1.43
CA LEU A 147 -20.86 -9.27 -0.84
C LEU A 147 -20.57 -10.34 0.20
N LYS A 148 -21.50 -10.63 1.11
CA LYS A 148 -21.32 -11.69 2.13
C LYS A 148 -21.11 -13.06 1.51
N GLU A 149 -21.86 -13.40 0.46
CA GLU A 149 -21.66 -14.67 -0.25
C GLU A 149 -20.30 -14.75 -0.93
N GLY A 150 -19.87 -13.67 -1.59
CA GLY A 150 -18.56 -13.58 -2.21
C GLY A 150 -17.41 -13.67 -1.20
N LEU A 151 -17.51 -12.97 -0.07
CA LEU A 151 -16.53 -13.05 1.01
C LEU A 151 -16.46 -14.44 1.64
N ALA A 152 -17.61 -15.10 1.82
CA ALA A 152 -17.63 -16.48 2.31
C ALA A 152 -16.87 -17.44 1.39
N ALA A 153 -17.06 -17.31 0.06
CA ALA A 153 -16.33 -18.09 -0.93
C ALA A 153 -14.83 -17.75 -0.93
N TYR A 154 -14.47 -16.47 -0.84
CA TYR A 154 -13.10 -16.01 -0.77
C TYR A 154 -12.36 -16.55 0.46
N TYR A 155 -12.96 -16.50 1.65
CA TYR A 155 -12.34 -17.03 2.88
C TYR A 155 -12.39 -18.56 2.97
N GLN A 156 -13.33 -19.22 2.30
CA GLN A 156 -13.27 -20.67 2.13
C GLN A 156 -12.06 -21.07 1.26
N ASP A 157 -11.83 -20.34 0.16
CA ASP A 157 -10.65 -20.53 -0.69
C ASP A 157 -9.35 -20.25 0.07
N GLN A 158 -9.33 -19.23 0.94
CA GLN A 158 -8.17 -18.93 1.78
C GLN A 158 -7.74 -20.14 2.64
N ARG A 159 -8.71 -20.92 3.13
CA ARG A 159 -8.47 -22.14 3.92
C ARG A 159 -8.18 -23.39 3.09
N SER A 160 -8.25 -23.29 1.78
CA SER A 160 -7.99 -24.40 0.87
C SER A 160 -6.49 -24.57 0.60
N THR A 161 -6.07 -25.81 0.37
CA THR A 161 -4.75 -26.11 -0.19
C THR A 161 -4.67 -25.90 -1.69
N ASN A 162 -5.83 -25.85 -2.37
CA ASN A 162 -5.95 -25.50 -3.78
C ASN A 162 -6.69 -24.16 -3.90
N LYS A 163 -5.94 -23.10 -4.11
CA LYS A 163 -6.46 -21.73 -4.12
C LYS A 163 -6.89 -21.30 -5.51
N LYS A 164 -8.05 -20.65 -5.57
CA LYS A 164 -8.58 -20.05 -6.80
C LYS A 164 -8.44 -18.52 -6.80
N TYR A 165 -8.68 -17.89 -5.65
CA TYR A 165 -8.66 -16.44 -5.49
C TYR A 165 -7.44 -15.96 -4.72
N ASN A 166 -7.09 -16.66 -3.65
CA ASN A 166 -5.99 -16.29 -2.77
C ASN A 166 -4.64 -16.70 -3.35
N ILE A 167 -3.59 -15.98 -2.98
CA ILE A 167 -2.21 -16.37 -3.30
C ILE A 167 -1.71 -17.46 -2.35
N TYR A 168 -0.74 -18.23 -2.80
CA TYR A 168 -0.02 -19.19 -1.99
C TYR A 168 1.07 -18.50 -1.16
N ASN A 169 1.47 -19.12 -0.07
CA ASN A 169 2.65 -18.75 0.71
C ASN A 169 2.66 -17.29 1.22
N LEU A 170 1.49 -16.69 1.48
CA LEU A 170 1.43 -15.31 1.97
C LEU A 170 2.33 -15.06 3.19
N PRO A 171 2.37 -15.93 4.23
CA PRO A 171 3.28 -15.74 5.36
C PRO A 171 4.76 -15.77 4.96
N SER A 172 5.15 -16.58 3.97
CA SER A 172 6.53 -16.63 3.48
C SER A 172 6.93 -15.33 2.78
N ILE A 173 6.01 -14.74 2.01
CA ILE A 173 6.24 -13.45 1.37
C ILE A 173 6.37 -12.35 2.43
N TYR A 174 5.51 -12.35 3.45
CA TYR A 174 5.62 -11.43 4.59
C TYR A 174 6.93 -11.60 5.36
N ALA A 175 7.40 -12.83 5.56
CA ALA A 175 8.68 -13.08 6.24
C ALA A 175 9.84 -12.42 5.50
N LEU A 176 9.88 -12.53 4.17
CA LEU A 176 10.90 -11.88 3.35
C LEU A 176 10.77 -10.35 3.35
N MET A 177 9.56 -9.82 3.20
CA MET A 177 9.33 -8.37 3.18
C MET A 177 9.64 -7.72 4.53
N LEU A 178 9.17 -8.31 5.64
CA LEU A 178 9.35 -7.75 6.98
C LEU A 178 10.80 -7.85 7.50
N THR A 179 11.63 -8.69 6.91
CA THR A 179 13.05 -8.81 7.25
C THR A 179 13.97 -8.11 6.25
N ASN A 180 13.47 -7.62 5.14
CA ASN A 180 14.26 -6.93 4.12
C ASN A 180 14.77 -5.58 4.61
N LYS A 181 16.03 -5.25 4.29
CA LYS A 181 16.68 -3.99 4.70
C LYS A 181 16.52 -2.85 3.67
N ASP A 182 16.11 -3.17 2.46
CA ASP A 182 16.12 -2.22 1.33
C ASP A 182 14.74 -1.64 1.03
N THR A 183 13.78 -1.81 1.93
CA THR A 183 12.42 -1.28 1.79
C THR A 183 11.76 -1.01 3.14
N VAL A 184 10.78 -0.12 3.14
CA VAL A 184 9.87 0.07 4.28
C VAL A 184 8.63 -0.81 4.06
N PRO A 185 8.39 -1.83 4.87
CA PRO A 185 7.25 -2.71 4.67
C PRO A 185 5.94 -2.05 5.09
N ARG A 186 4.88 -2.32 4.32
CA ARG A 186 3.51 -1.93 4.61
C ARG A 186 2.65 -3.18 4.76
N VAL A 187 2.16 -3.43 5.96
CA VAL A 187 1.26 -4.54 6.28
C VAL A 187 -0.18 -4.13 6.02
N TYR A 188 -0.91 -4.99 5.34
CA TYR A 188 -2.31 -4.76 4.99
C TYR A 188 -3.26 -5.36 6.02
N TYR A 189 -4.23 -4.56 6.49
CA TYR A 189 -5.27 -4.99 7.43
C TYR A 189 -6.01 -6.25 6.98
N GLY A 190 -6.42 -6.34 5.71
CA GLY A 190 -7.21 -7.43 5.16
C GLY A 190 -6.46 -8.78 5.08
N ASP A 191 -5.13 -8.80 5.24
CA ASP A 191 -4.36 -10.04 5.40
C ASP A 191 -4.43 -10.56 6.83
N MET A 192 -4.77 -9.72 7.80
CA MET A 192 -4.86 -10.08 9.22
C MET A 192 -6.30 -10.31 9.69
N TYR A 193 -7.26 -9.60 9.12
CA TYR A 193 -8.67 -9.66 9.53
C TYR A 193 -9.58 -9.91 8.34
N GLN A 194 -10.74 -10.53 8.60
CA GLN A 194 -11.75 -10.87 7.61
C GLN A 194 -12.86 -9.80 7.58
N ASP A 195 -13.33 -9.47 6.38
CA ASP A 195 -14.39 -8.48 6.15
C ASP A 195 -15.81 -9.05 6.27
N ASP A 196 -15.97 -10.33 6.58
CA ASP A 196 -17.26 -10.96 6.87
C ASP A 196 -17.69 -10.83 8.35
N GLY A 197 -16.96 -10.05 9.13
CA GLY A 197 -17.23 -9.59 10.49
C GLY A 197 -17.02 -8.10 10.62
N GLN A 198 -17.30 -7.51 11.80
CA GLN A 198 -17.00 -6.12 12.08
C GLN A 198 -15.48 -5.87 12.11
N TYR A 199 -15.08 -4.61 12.03
CA TYR A 199 -13.66 -4.22 12.03
C TYR A 199 -12.90 -4.83 13.22
N MET A 200 -11.83 -5.56 12.95
CA MET A 200 -11.00 -6.34 13.90
C MET A 200 -11.73 -7.49 14.65
N GLU A 201 -12.92 -7.90 14.22
CA GLU A 201 -13.68 -8.95 14.91
C GLU A 201 -13.17 -10.36 14.60
N LYS A 202 -12.90 -10.63 13.32
CA LYS A 202 -12.50 -11.97 12.87
C LYS A 202 -11.08 -11.98 12.33
N GLN A 203 -10.22 -12.75 12.94
CA GLN A 203 -8.85 -12.96 12.46
C GLN A 203 -8.82 -13.88 11.24
N SER A 204 -7.92 -13.58 10.29
CA SER A 204 -7.61 -14.46 9.18
C SER A 204 -6.76 -15.65 9.64
N ILE A 205 -6.63 -16.65 8.78
CA ILE A 205 -5.70 -17.78 9.05
C ILE A 205 -4.23 -17.35 9.10
N TYR A 206 -3.90 -16.16 8.63
CA TYR A 206 -2.53 -15.63 8.59
C TYR A 206 -2.19 -14.71 9.77
N TYR A 207 -3.19 -14.38 10.61
CA TYR A 207 -3.05 -13.40 11.69
C TYR A 207 -1.86 -13.70 12.61
N ASP A 208 -1.79 -14.90 13.18
CA ASP A 208 -0.73 -15.25 14.13
C ASP A 208 0.66 -15.20 13.50
N ALA A 209 0.78 -15.68 12.26
CA ALA A 209 2.05 -15.64 11.53
C ALA A 209 2.50 -14.20 11.26
N ILE A 210 1.60 -13.33 10.79
CA ILE A 210 1.92 -11.92 10.50
C ILE A 210 2.26 -11.17 11.79
N VAL A 211 1.52 -11.38 12.87
CA VAL A 211 1.82 -10.78 14.19
C VAL A 211 3.20 -11.24 14.70
N SER A 212 3.50 -12.53 14.62
CA SER A 212 4.81 -13.07 15.00
C SER A 212 5.94 -12.43 14.17
N LEU A 213 5.74 -12.24 12.87
CA LEU A 213 6.71 -11.60 11.99
C LEU A 213 6.89 -10.11 12.28
N MET A 214 5.81 -9.38 12.60
CA MET A 214 5.91 -7.98 13.04
C MET A 214 6.67 -7.85 14.37
N ASN A 215 6.38 -8.73 15.33
CA ASN A 215 7.11 -8.81 16.60
C ASN A 215 8.59 -9.15 16.37
N THR A 216 8.87 -10.09 15.46
CA THR A 216 10.24 -10.44 15.06
C THR A 216 10.96 -9.24 14.47
N ARG A 217 10.31 -8.48 13.59
CA ARG A 217 10.87 -7.25 13.04
C ARG A 217 11.23 -6.27 14.13
N LYS A 218 10.28 -5.98 15.03
CA LYS A 218 10.51 -5.04 16.14
C LYS A 218 11.68 -5.44 17.01
N SER A 219 11.78 -6.73 17.35
CA SER A 219 12.72 -7.18 18.38
C SER A 219 14.07 -7.65 17.85
N TYR A 220 14.17 -8.09 16.58
CA TYR A 220 15.37 -8.79 16.11
C TYR A 220 15.92 -8.26 14.78
N VAL A 221 15.13 -7.53 13.97
CA VAL A 221 15.55 -7.15 12.62
C VAL A 221 16.41 -5.91 12.64
N SER A 222 17.70 -6.08 12.39
CA SER A 222 18.68 -5.01 12.29
C SER A 222 19.97 -5.49 11.59
N GLY A 223 20.83 -4.55 11.25
CA GLY A 223 22.12 -4.83 10.62
C GLY A 223 22.04 -5.15 9.13
N GLY A 224 23.14 -5.59 8.57
CA GLY A 224 23.25 -5.98 7.18
C GLY A 224 22.44 -7.21 6.85
N GLN A 225 22.28 -7.49 5.56
CA GLN A 225 21.52 -8.64 5.06
C GLN A 225 22.30 -9.42 4.02
N THR A 226 22.13 -10.74 4.04
CA THR A 226 22.48 -11.62 2.92
C THR A 226 21.28 -12.45 2.52
N MET A 227 21.14 -12.67 1.22
CA MET A 227 20.11 -13.55 0.65
C MET A 227 20.75 -14.41 -0.43
N ASP A 228 20.47 -15.69 -0.43
CA ASP A 228 20.87 -16.64 -1.47
C ASP A 228 19.86 -17.80 -1.58
N VAL A 229 19.91 -18.50 -2.68
CA VAL A 229 19.15 -19.74 -2.90
C VAL A 229 20.12 -20.90 -2.94
N ASP A 230 19.90 -21.90 -2.10
CA ASP A 230 20.77 -23.06 -2.01
C ASP A 230 20.49 -24.12 -3.09
N GLU A 231 21.28 -25.20 -3.07
CA GLU A 231 21.16 -26.32 -4.02
C GLU A 231 19.85 -27.12 -3.88
N HIS A 232 19.10 -26.95 -2.79
CA HIS A 232 17.80 -27.56 -2.54
C HIS A 232 16.65 -26.67 -2.98
N GLY A 233 16.94 -25.49 -3.53
CA GLY A 233 15.93 -24.51 -3.94
C GLY A 233 15.33 -23.73 -2.78
N LEU A 234 15.98 -23.70 -1.62
CA LEU A 234 15.56 -22.92 -0.46
C LEU A 234 16.19 -21.52 -0.52
N LEU A 235 15.35 -20.50 -0.44
CA LEU A 235 15.82 -19.13 -0.24
C LEU A 235 16.17 -18.93 1.23
N LYS A 236 17.38 -18.43 1.46
CA LYS A 236 17.91 -18.09 2.78
C LYS A 236 18.06 -16.58 2.87
N SER A 237 17.58 -16.01 3.97
CA SER A 237 17.76 -14.60 4.27
C SER A 237 18.24 -14.45 5.71
N VAL A 238 19.31 -13.69 5.92
CA VAL A 238 19.88 -13.45 7.24
C VAL A 238 20.08 -11.96 7.46
N ARG A 239 19.59 -11.44 8.58
CA ARG A 239 19.98 -10.15 9.13
C ARG A 239 20.94 -10.39 10.28
N PHE A 240 22.06 -9.65 10.32
CA PHE A 240 23.19 -9.95 11.20
C PHE A 240 23.09 -9.36 12.60
N GLY A 241 22.12 -8.48 12.84
CA GLY A 241 21.98 -7.75 14.09
C GLY A 241 22.70 -6.39 14.07
N LYS A 242 22.49 -5.62 15.11
CA LYS A 242 22.89 -4.21 15.21
C LYS A 242 24.37 -4.00 14.95
N ASP A 243 24.66 -3.06 14.05
CA ASP A 243 26.02 -2.65 13.65
C ASP A 243 26.90 -3.76 13.02
N ALA A 244 26.36 -4.94 12.75
CA ALA A 244 27.02 -5.96 11.93
C ALA A 244 26.48 -5.88 10.49
N MET A 245 27.24 -5.26 9.58
CA MET A 245 26.84 -5.07 8.18
C MET A 245 27.18 -6.27 7.30
N THR A 246 28.12 -7.09 7.73
CA THR A 246 28.56 -8.32 7.04
C THR A 246 28.68 -9.48 8.02
N ALA A 247 28.70 -10.71 7.51
CA ALA A 247 28.85 -11.92 8.32
C ALA A 247 30.14 -11.99 9.13
N SER A 248 31.17 -11.23 8.77
CA SER A 248 32.46 -11.21 9.47
C SER A 248 32.53 -10.21 10.63
N GLU A 249 31.60 -9.28 10.70
CA GLU A 249 31.60 -8.22 11.71
C GLU A 249 30.98 -8.70 13.03
N LEU A 250 31.46 -8.14 14.14
CA LEU A 250 30.98 -8.49 15.47
C LEU A 250 29.86 -7.53 15.95
N GLY A 251 29.73 -6.39 15.31
CA GLY A 251 28.75 -5.36 15.72
C GLY A 251 28.98 -4.86 17.15
N THR A 252 27.90 -4.62 17.87
CA THR A 252 27.87 -4.22 19.29
C THR A 252 27.51 -5.40 20.20
N ASN A 253 27.43 -5.16 21.52
CA ASN A 253 26.94 -6.19 22.45
C ASN A 253 25.47 -6.59 22.16
N GLU A 254 24.67 -5.68 21.64
CA GLU A 254 23.27 -5.92 21.29
C GLU A 254 23.12 -6.81 20.06
N THR A 255 24.11 -6.83 19.16
CA THR A 255 24.12 -7.71 17.99
C THR A 255 23.87 -9.16 18.35
N ARG A 256 24.37 -9.61 19.50
CA ARG A 256 24.22 -10.99 19.93
C ARG A 256 22.80 -11.41 20.27
N THR A 257 21.93 -10.48 20.67
CA THR A 257 20.52 -10.74 20.93
C THR A 257 19.60 -10.27 19.81
N GLU A 258 20.14 -9.71 18.74
CA GLU A 258 19.45 -9.29 17.53
C GLU A 258 19.86 -10.16 16.33
N GLY A 259 19.20 -9.96 15.22
CA GLY A 259 19.41 -10.75 14.02
C GLY A 259 18.31 -11.79 13.81
N VAL A 260 18.13 -12.21 12.58
CA VAL A 260 17.10 -13.17 12.19
C VAL A 260 17.55 -13.99 10.99
N GLY A 261 17.26 -15.28 11.03
CA GLY A 261 17.44 -16.20 9.91
C GLY A 261 16.11 -16.70 9.38
N VAL A 262 15.92 -16.61 8.08
CA VAL A 262 14.69 -17.02 7.39
C VAL A 262 15.02 -18.07 6.34
N LEU A 263 14.26 -19.17 6.34
CA LEU A 263 14.27 -20.20 5.29
C LEU A 263 12.92 -20.23 4.60
N VAL A 264 12.91 -20.11 3.28
CA VAL A 264 11.72 -20.17 2.45
C VAL A 264 11.90 -21.15 1.31
N GLY A 265 10.94 -22.06 1.15
CA GLY A 265 10.86 -22.97 0.02
C GLY A 265 9.48 -22.91 -0.64
N ASN A 266 9.39 -23.20 -1.93
CA ASN A 266 8.16 -23.24 -2.70
C ASN A 266 7.83 -24.64 -3.26
N ASP A 267 8.53 -25.66 -2.81
CA ASP A 267 8.28 -27.04 -3.16
C ASP A 267 7.66 -27.80 -1.98
N SER A 268 6.36 -28.09 -2.06
CA SER A 268 5.63 -28.85 -1.03
C SER A 268 6.04 -30.33 -0.97
N SER A 269 6.78 -30.81 -1.96
CA SER A 269 7.31 -32.18 -2.03
C SER A 269 8.78 -32.29 -1.60
N LEU A 270 9.39 -31.19 -1.20
CA LEU A 270 10.80 -31.15 -0.78
C LEU A 270 11.11 -32.22 0.28
N LYS A 271 12.10 -33.03 0.01
CA LYS A 271 12.67 -34.01 0.95
C LYS A 271 14.18 -33.97 0.87
N LEU A 272 14.82 -33.72 1.97
CA LEU A 272 16.27 -33.84 2.10
C LEU A 272 16.65 -35.33 2.25
N ASN A 273 17.80 -35.73 1.64
CA ASN A 273 18.39 -37.03 1.93
C ASN A 273 19.09 -37.00 3.29
N ASP A 274 19.44 -38.17 3.84
CA ASP A 274 20.08 -38.28 5.16
C ASP A 274 21.45 -37.58 5.25
N SER A 275 22.10 -37.34 4.11
CA SER A 275 23.38 -36.63 4.00
C SER A 275 23.26 -35.15 3.75
N ASP A 276 22.07 -34.69 3.39
CA ASP A 276 21.84 -33.29 2.99
C ASP A 276 21.77 -32.39 4.21
N THR A 277 22.28 -31.18 4.06
CA THR A 277 22.20 -30.14 5.09
C THR A 277 21.83 -28.81 4.45
N VAL A 278 21.10 -27.99 5.20
CA VAL A 278 20.79 -26.60 4.88
C VAL A 278 21.43 -25.72 5.96
N THR A 279 22.08 -24.65 5.56
CA THR A 279 22.80 -23.78 6.51
C THR A 279 22.30 -22.35 6.45
N LEU A 280 22.26 -21.69 7.62
CA LEU A 280 22.11 -20.25 7.77
C LEU A 280 23.37 -19.70 8.43
N GLU A 281 24.08 -18.82 7.74
CA GLU A 281 25.27 -18.15 8.23
C GLU A 281 24.87 -16.89 9.00
N MET A 282 24.64 -17.03 10.31
CA MET A 282 24.19 -15.94 11.18
C MET A 282 25.28 -14.90 11.46
N GLY A 283 26.54 -15.26 11.20
CA GLY A 283 27.67 -14.37 11.28
C GLY A 283 28.54 -14.54 12.53
N ALA A 284 29.70 -13.90 12.51
CA ALA A 284 30.76 -14.04 13.52
C ALA A 284 30.31 -13.56 14.92
N ALA A 285 29.37 -12.64 15.00
CA ALA A 285 28.83 -12.19 16.27
C ALA A 285 28.07 -13.29 17.02
N HIS A 286 27.55 -14.28 16.30
CA HIS A 286 26.62 -15.30 16.78
C HIS A 286 27.29 -16.68 16.97
N LYS A 287 28.59 -16.72 17.20
CA LYS A 287 29.32 -17.97 17.45
C LYS A 287 28.85 -18.66 18.72
N ASN A 288 28.68 -19.98 18.64
CA ASN A 288 28.30 -20.83 19.79
C ASN A 288 27.11 -20.21 20.55
N GLN A 289 26.05 -19.91 19.84
CA GLN A 289 24.86 -19.28 20.38
C GLN A 289 23.63 -20.12 20.12
N GLU A 290 22.72 -20.15 21.08
CA GLU A 290 21.43 -20.78 20.96
C GLU A 290 20.45 -19.88 20.18
N TYR A 291 19.75 -20.47 19.24
CA TYR A 291 18.66 -19.88 18.48
C TYR A 291 17.38 -20.65 18.74
N ARG A 292 16.26 -19.95 18.76
CA ARG A 292 14.93 -20.56 18.80
C ARG A 292 14.14 -20.25 17.53
N ALA A 293 13.16 -21.10 17.25
CA ALA A 293 12.18 -20.76 16.23
C ALA A 293 11.28 -19.61 16.72
N ALA A 294 11.05 -18.62 15.88
CA ALA A 294 9.96 -17.66 16.03
C ALA A 294 8.68 -18.21 15.39
N LEU A 295 8.81 -18.90 14.26
CA LEU A 295 7.73 -19.66 13.64
C LEU A 295 8.29 -20.83 12.80
N LEU A 296 7.47 -21.88 12.68
CA LEU A 296 7.78 -23.06 11.88
C LEU A 296 6.53 -23.54 11.13
N THR A 297 6.74 -24.04 9.92
CA THR A 297 5.70 -24.74 9.16
C THR A 297 5.53 -26.17 9.69
N THR A 298 4.29 -26.59 9.84
CA THR A 298 3.89 -27.97 10.15
C THR A 298 2.89 -28.50 9.13
N SER A 299 2.49 -29.76 9.25
CA SER A 299 1.43 -30.34 8.42
C SER A 299 0.10 -29.58 8.52
N ASP A 300 -0.19 -29.00 9.67
CA ASP A 300 -1.46 -28.34 9.98
C ASP A 300 -1.45 -26.83 9.74
N GLY A 301 -0.30 -26.25 9.44
CA GLY A 301 -0.10 -24.82 9.25
C GLY A 301 1.17 -24.32 9.93
N ILE A 302 1.22 -23.03 10.19
CA ILE A 302 2.34 -22.39 10.88
C ILE A 302 2.07 -22.40 12.40
N VAL A 303 3.10 -22.78 13.15
CA VAL A 303 3.14 -22.61 14.61
C VAL A 303 4.07 -21.45 14.94
N THR A 304 3.62 -20.54 15.80
CA THR A 304 4.38 -19.40 16.29
C THR A 304 4.82 -19.62 17.74
N TYR A 305 5.98 -19.07 18.09
CA TYR A 305 6.57 -19.18 19.40
C TYR A 305 6.98 -17.79 19.90
N ASP A 306 6.40 -17.35 21.00
CA ASP A 306 6.62 -16.00 21.52
C ASP A 306 7.71 -15.93 22.58
N ALA A 307 8.12 -17.09 23.14
CA ALA A 307 9.09 -17.17 24.24
C ALA A 307 10.15 -18.24 23.99
N ASP A 308 11.32 -18.04 24.61
CA ASP A 308 12.48 -18.94 24.48
C ASP A 308 12.17 -20.35 25.01
N ASN A 309 11.38 -20.46 26.07
CA ASN A 309 11.16 -21.73 26.76
C ASN A 309 10.20 -22.70 26.05
N ASP A 310 9.40 -22.20 25.11
CA ASP A 310 8.35 -22.98 24.46
C ASP A 310 8.69 -23.37 23.02
N ALA A 311 9.81 -22.86 22.49
CA ALA A 311 10.20 -23.04 21.12
C ALA A 311 11.27 -24.13 20.95
N PRO A 312 11.31 -24.84 19.81
CA PRO A 312 12.47 -25.62 19.40
C PRO A 312 13.72 -24.77 19.29
N THR A 313 14.86 -25.29 19.74
CA THR A 313 16.14 -24.59 19.72
C THR A 313 17.20 -25.34 18.93
N ILE A 314 18.17 -24.59 18.41
CA ILE A 314 19.34 -25.09 17.70
C ILE A 314 20.52 -24.17 17.99
N TRP A 315 21.74 -24.70 17.93
CA TRP A 315 22.96 -23.94 18.21
C TRP A 315 23.75 -23.66 16.93
N THR A 316 24.29 -22.45 16.84
CA THR A 316 25.30 -22.12 15.85
C THR A 316 26.66 -22.79 16.22
N ASP A 317 27.46 -23.05 15.20
CA ASP A 317 28.82 -23.54 15.35
C ASP A 317 29.80 -22.40 15.76
N ASP A 318 31.09 -22.71 15.78
CA ASP A 318 32.18 -21.77 16.10
C ASP A 318 32.39 -20.67 15.03
N ARG A 319 31.65 -20.73 13.92
CA ARG A 319 31.61 -19.69 12.87
C ARG A 319 30.34 -18.88 12.89
N GLY A 320 29.36 -19.29 13.68
CA GLY A 320 28.05 -18.64 13.73
C GLY A 320 27.07 -19.20 12.69
N THR A 321 27.21 -20.47 12.31
CA THR A 321 26.33 -21.12 11.31
C THR A 321 25.36 -22.06 11.99
N LEU A 322 24.07 -21.93 11.68
CA LEU A 322 23.03 -22.91 11.97
C LEU A 322 23.02 -23.98 10.88
N THR A 323 22.90 -25.24 11.26
CA THR A 323 22.83 -26.37 10.32
C THR A 323 21.58 -27.19 10.54
N PHE A 324 20.78 -27.33 9.50
CA PHE A 324 19.53 -28.09 9.48
C PHE A 324 19.68 -29.34 8.61
N SER A 325 18.83 -30.32 8.83
CA SER A 325 18.79 -31.57 8.06
C SER A 325 17.36 -32.10 7.98
N ASN A 326 17.17 -33.33 7.50
CA ASN A 326 15.90 -34.04 7.54
C ASN A 326 15.62 -34.69 8.92
N LYS A 327 16.50 -34.48 9.90
CA LYS A 327 16.38 -35.05 11.24
C LYS A 327 15.61 -34.12 12.17
N GLU A 328 15.03 -34.71 13.20
CA GLU A 328 14.37 -33.97 14.27
C GLU A 328 15.32 -32.95 14.92
N ILE A 329 14.81 -31.75 15.17
CA ILE A 329 15.46 -30.74 15.98
C ILE A 329 14.79 -30.76 17.35
N ALA A 330 15.59 -30.84 18.43
CA ALA A 330 15.09 -30.92 19.80
C ALA A 330 14.06 -32.03 20.04
N GLY A 331 14.09 -33.12 19.26
CA GLY A 331 13.16 -34.23 19.35
C GLY A 331 11.77 -33.97 18.76
N GLN A 332 11.64 -33.00 17.88
CA GLN A 332 10.39 -32.64 17.22
C GLN A 332 10.48 -32.85 15.71
N ASP A 333 9.65 -33.71 15.15
CA ASP A 333 9.64 -34.04 13.73
C ASP A 333 9.34 -32.83 12.84
N TYR A 334 8.48 -31.93 13.27
CA TYR A 334 8.08 -30.76 12.53
C TYR A 334 9.18 -29.66 12.43
N THR A 335 10.30 -29.84 13.07
CA THR A 335 11.45 -28.92 12.96
C THR A 335 12.44 -29.33 11.86
N SER A 336 12.26 -30.48 11.25
CA SER A 336 13.05 -30.91 10.09
C SER A 336 12.68 -30.08 8.85
N VAL A 337 13.68 -29.72 8.05
CA VAL A 337 13.46 -29.01 6.78
C VAL A 337 12.84 -29.98 5.77
N GLN A 338 11.61 -29.73 5.43
CA GLN A 338 10.84 -30.50 4.45
C GLN A 338 9.71 -29.66 3.86
N GLY A 339 9.18 -30.10 2.71
CA GLY A 339 8.01 -29.49 2.10
C GLY A 339 6.71 -29.85 2.82
N PHE A 340 5.80 -28.90 2.82
CA PHE A 340 4.44 -29.03 3.36
C PHE A 340 3.41 -28.49 2.37
N ALA A 341 2.21 -29.06 2.41
CA ALA A 341 1.04 -28.56 1.70
C ALA A 341 -0.11 -28.36 2.69
N ASN A 342 -0.25 -27.13 3.17
CA ASN A 342 -1.35 -26.72 4.02
C ASN A 342 -1.96 -25.40 3.52
N SER A 343 -2.95 -24.87 4.21
CA SER A 343 -3.64 -23.63 3.76
C SER A 343 -2.78 -22.36 3.82
N GLN A 344 -1.70 -22.36 4.59
CA GLN A 344 -0.84 -21.21 4.78
C GLN A 344 0.45 -21.28 3.95
N VAL A 345 0.98 -22.50 3.77
CA VAL A 345 2.25 -22.76 3.09
C VAL A 345 2.13 -23.91 2.12
N SER A 346 2.60 -23.70 0.90
CA SER A 346 2.87 -24.73 -0.11
C SER A 346 4.37 -24.72 -0.38
N GLY A 347 5.13 -25.39 0.47
CA GLY A 347 6.59 -25.34 0.53
C GLY A 347 7.11 -25.40 1.96
N TYR A 348 7.97 -24.47 2.33
CA TYR A 348 8.55 -24.40 3.67
C TYR A 348 8.74 -22.95 4.12
N LEU A 349 8.50 -22.69 5.40
CA LEU A 349 8.85 -21.43 6.04
C LEU A 349 9.33 -21.72 7.47
N ALA A 350 10.49 -21.18 7.82
CA ALA A 350 10.99 -21.14 9.18
C ALA A 350 11.68 -19.81 9.45
N VAL A 351 11.50 -19.29 10.66
CA VAL A 351 12.14 -18.06 11.13
C VAL A 351 12.81 -18.33 12.46
N TRP A 352 14.09 -18.00 12.56
CA TRP A 352 14.95 -18.28 13.70
C TRP A 352 15.53 -17.00 14.27
N VAL A 353 15.49 -16.87 15.60
CA VAL A 353 15.96 -15.69 16.34
C VAL A 353 16.86 -16.11 17.51
N PRO A 354 17.80 -15.26 17.96
CA PRO A 354 18.66 -15.56 19.09
C PRO A 354 17.86 -15.76 20.39
N VAL A 355 18.30 -16.70 21.21
CA VAL A 355 17.82 -16.86 22.59
C VAL A 355 18.49 -15.84 23.51
N GLY A 356 17.76 -15.36 24.51
CA GLY A 356 18.26 -14.45 25.55
C GLY A 356 17.96 -12.98 25.30
N ALA A 357 17.14 -12.65 24.33
CA ALA A 357 16.60 -11.30 24.20
C ALA A 357 15.66 -10.98 25.37
N SER A 358 15.64 -9.74 25.84
CA SER A 358 14.63 -9.30 26.82
C SER A 358 13.25 -9.18 26.17
N ASP A 359 12.19 -9.36 26.97
CA ASP A 359 10.79 -9.27 26.48
C ASP A 359 10.44 -7.90 25.90
N ASP A 360 11.17 -6.86 26.28
CA ASP A 360 11.03 -5.49 25.83
C ASP A 360 12.07 -5.05 24.79
N GLN A 361 12.84 -6.03 24.23
CA GLN A 361 13.85 -5.71 23.22
C GLN A 361 13.23 -5.02 22.01
N ASP A 362 13.87 -3.94 21.63
CA ASP A 362 13.51 -3.14 20.46
C ASP A 362 14.76 -2.88 19.62
N ALA A 363 14.89 -3.60 18.50
CA ALA A 363 16.03 -3.53 17.60
C ALA A 363 15.97 -2.36 16.62
N ARG A 364 14.90 -1.54 16.68
CA ARG A 364 14.72 -0.44 15.75
C ARG A 364 15.83 0.60 15.92
N THR A 365 16.42 0.96 14.80
CA THR A 365 17.50 1.95 14.76
C THR A 365 16.94 3.37 14.71
N ALA A 366 17.67 4.33 15.26
CA ALA A 366 17.42 5.74 14.99
C ALA A 366 17.81 6.06 13.54
N ALA A 367 17.18 7.09 12.97
CA ALA A 367 17.56 7.60 11.65
C ALA A 367 19.03 8.01 11.62
N LEU A 368 19.70 7.66 10.53
CA LEU A 368 21.07 8.04 10.29
C LEU A 368 21.11 9.29 9.42
N THR A 369 21.57 10.40 9.98
CA THR A 369 21.63 11.68 9.27
C THR A 369 22.59 11.67 8.08
N ASP A 370 23.63 10.86 8.15
CA ASP A 370 24.60 10.65 7.07
C ASP A 370 24.06 9.79 5.92
N ALA A 371 22.92 9.13 6.12
CA ALA A 371 22.23 8.39 5.08
C ALA A 371 21.34 9.30 4.20
N ASN A 372 21.23 10.57 4.52
CA ASN A 372 20.53 11.53 3.70
C ASN A 372 21.32 11.85 2.42
N LEU A 373 20.67 11.80 1.27
CA LEU A 373 21.26 11.98 -0.04
C LEU A 373 20.76 13.27 -0.69
N ASP A 374 21.67 14.04 -1.28
CA ASP A 374 21.37 15.17 -2.15
C ASP A 374 20.41 16.24 -1.59
N ASP A 375 20.60 16.61 -0.32
CA ASP A 375 19.76 17.61 0.38
C ASP A 375 18.26 17.26 0.44
N LYS A 376 17.89 16.01 0.21
CA LYS A 376 16.52 15.55 0.35
C LYS A 376 16.16 15.36 1.81
N VAL A 377 14.88 15.59 2.11
CA VAL A 377 14.35 15.45 3.48
C VAL A 377 14.27 14.01 3.92
N LEU A 378 13.87 13.11 3.02
CA LEU A 378 13.80 11.68 3.32
C LEU A 378 15.17 11.02 3.26
N HIS A 379 15.39 10.14 4.21
CA HIS A 379 16.59 9.32 4.30
C HIS A 379 16.52 8.12 3.34
N SER A 380 17.63 7.39 3.22
CA SER A 380 17.68 6.13 2.49
C SER A 380 16.83 5.04 3.14
N ASN A 381 16.51 3.96 2.42
CA ASN A 381 15.84 2.79 2.99
C ASN A 381 16.60 2.23 4.21
N ALA A 382 17.92 2.30 4.24
CA ALA A 382 18.73 1.86 5.38
C ALA A 382 18.45 2.69 6.64
N ALA A 383 18.28 3.99 6.51
CA ALA A 383 17.91 4.87 7.64
C ALA A 383 16.47 4.64 8.10
N LEU A 384 15.61 4.13 7.22
CA LEU A 384 14.20 3.84 7.48
C LEU A 384 13.95 2.38 7.88
N ASP A 385 14.98 1.57 8.08
CA ASP A 385 14.89 0.13 8.36
C ASP A 385 14.04 -0.20 9.62
N SER A 386 13.94 0.73 10.56
CA SER A 386 13.09 0.59 11.76
C SER A 386 11.60 0.83 11.52
N ASN A 387 11.21 1.34 10.36
CA ASN A 387 9.82 1.71 10.11
C ASN A 387 8.96 0.51 9.70
N LEU A 388 7.72 0.54 10.13
CA LEU A 388 6.67 -0.41 9.77
C LEU A 388 5.37 0.36 9.57
N ILE A 389 4.86 0.34 8.34
CA ILE A 389 3.59 0.99 8.00
C ILE A 389 2.48 -0.06 8.12
N TYR A 390 1.35 0.35 8.66
CA TYR A 390 0.14 -0.46 8.71
C TYR A 390 -1.00 0.24 7.99
N GLU A 391 -1.46 -0.34 6.89
CA GLU A 391 -2.69 0.06 6.22
C GLU A 391 -3.88 -0.46 7.02
N GLY A 392 -4.46 0.41 7.83
CA GLY A 392 -5.40 0.06 8.89
C GLY A 392 -6.85 -0.09 8.41
N PHE A 393 -7.10 -0.44 7.16
CA PHE A 393 -8.44 -0.60 6.60
C PHE A 393 -8.48 -1.61 5.45
N SER A 394 -9.68 -2.00 5.06
CA SER A 394 -9.96 -2.79 3.86
C SER A 394 -11.11 -2.19 3.08
N ASN A 395 -11.09 -2.35 1.76
CA ASN A 395 -12.18 -1.90 0.89
C ASN A 395 -13.52 -2.54 1.25
N PHE A 396 -13.51 -3.82 1.56
CA PHE A 396 -14.73 -4.61 1.78
C PHE A 396 -15.17 -4.69 3.24
N GLN A 397 -14.49 -4.00 4.16
CA GLN A 397 -14.95 -3.97 5.55
C GLN A 397 -16.41 -3.45 5.64
N PRO A 398 -17.26 -4.08 6.48
CA PRO A 398 -18.66 -3.69 6.56
C PRO A 398 -18.83 -2.33 7.24
N LYS A 399 -20.01 -1.74 7.04
CA LYS A 399 -20.44 -0.59 7.85
C LYS A 399 -20.72 -1.06 9.28
N ALA A 400 -20.32 -0.26 10.25
CA ALA A 400 -20.62 -0.50 11.65
C ALA A 400 -22.13 -0.57 11.89
N THR A 401 -22.58 -1.49 12.74
CA THR A 401 -23.99 -1.61 13.14
C THR A 401 -24.28 -0.79 14.40
N THR A 402 -23.25 -0.51 15.18
CA THR A 402 -23.32 0.32 16.40
C THR A 402 -22.19 1.35 16.41
N ASN A 403 -22.32 2.39 17.24
CA ASN A 403 -21.27 3.39 17.36
C ASN A 403 -19.96 2.82 17.95
N ASP A 404 -20.04 1.77 18.75
CA ASP A 404 -18.86 1.12 19.35
C ASP A 404 -18.04 0.30 18.32
N GLU A 405 -18.64 -0.04 17.20
CA GLU A 405 -18.03 -0.78 16.08
C GLU A 405 -17.47 0.14 14.98
N LEU A 406 -17.69 1.45 15.08
CA LEU A 406 -17.11 2.40 14.13
C LEU A 406 -15.59 2.24 14.10
N THR A 407 -15.02 2.18 12.92
CA THR A 407 -13.59 1.90 12.69
C THR A 407 -12.69 2.78 13.56
N ASN A 408 -12.92 4.09 13.57
CA ASN A 408 -12.09 5.02 14.35
C ASN A 408 -12.24 4.80 15.88
N VAL A 409 -13.42 4.35 16.33
CA VAL A 409 -13.64 3.99 17.75
C VAL A 409 -12.85 2.73 18.12
N VAL A 410 -12.87 1.73 17.24
CA VAL A 410 -12.11 0.48 17.45
C VAL A 410 -10.61 0.72 17.36
N ILE A 411 -10.13 1.54 16.43
CA ILE A 411 -8.71 1.96 16.33
C ILE A 411 -8.27 2.60 17.64
N ALA A 412 -9.04 3.57 18.18
CA ALA A 412 -8.71 4.23 19.43
C ALA A 412 -8.59 3.26 20.61
N LYS A 413 -9.44 2.25 20.68
CA LYS A 413 -9.43 1.20 21.72
C LYS A 413 -8.22 0.27 21.61
N ASN A 414 -7.65 0.09 20.43
CA ASN A 414 -6.59 -0.87 20.14
C ASN A 414 -5.21 -0.24 19.85
N ALA A 415 -5.04 1.06 20.09
CA ALA A 415 -3.78 1.74 19.78
C ALA A 415 -2.55 1.08 20.44
N ASN A 416 -2.67 0.64 21.70
CA ASN A 416 -1.59 -0.07 22.38
C ASN A 416 -1.25 -1.44 21.75
N LEU A 417 -2.21 -2.11 21.10
CA LEU A 417 -1.97 -3.36 20.39
C LEU A 417 -1.11 -3.10 19.15
N PHE A 418 -1.40 -2.03 18.42
CA PHE A 418 -0.61 -1.65 17.24
C PHE A 418 0.82 -1.25 17.61
N GLU A 419 1.01 -0.52 18.72
CA GLU A 419 2.34 -0.24 19.26
C GLU A 419 3.11 -1.52 19.64
N LYS A 420 2.42 -2.47 20.25
CA LYS A 420 3.01 -3.78 20.58
C LYS A 420 3.52 -4.50 19.34
N TRP A 421 2.80 -4.43 18.23
CA TRP A 421 3.23 -5.02 16.94
C TRP A 421 4.42 -4.29 16.30
N GLY A 422 4.85 -3.17 16.87
CA GLY A 422 5.97 -2.39 16.33
C GLY A 422 5.61 -1.47 15.17
N ILE A 423 4.31 -1.20 14.97
CA ILE A 423 3.86 -0.25 13.94
C ILE A 423 4.38 1.14 14.29
N THR A 424 5.01 1.79 13.31
CA THR A 424 5.54 3.15 13.43
C THR A 424 4.65 4.19 12.76
N SER A 425 3.95 3.80 11.71
CA SER A 425 3.02 4.65 10.96
C SER A 425 1.71 3.93 10.69
N PHE A 426 0.61 4.51 11.16
CA PHE A 426 -0.73 3.98 10.93
C PHE A 426 -1.42 4.77 9.83
N GLU A 427 -1.71 4.13 8.72
CA GLU A 427 -2.43 4.70 7.60
C GLU A 427 -3.92 4.51 7.78
N MET A 428 -4.65 5.61 7.77
CA MET A 428 -6.10 5.64 7.89
C MET A 428 -6.75 5.75 6.52
N ALA A 429 -7.87 5.05 6.34
CA ALA A 429 -8.69 5.17 5.14
C ALA A 429 -9.04 6.64 4.83
N PRO A 430 -9.37 6.96 3.57
CA PRO A 430 -9.95 8.25 3.24
C PRO A 430 -11.21 8.48 4.07
N GLN A 431 -11.20 9.50 4.91
CA GLN A 431 -12.24 9.73 5.93
C GLN A 431 -13.49 10.41 5.37
N TYR A 432 -13.52 10.64 4.07
CA TYR A 432 -14.61 11.36 3.40
C TYR A 432 -15.90 10.56 3.37
N ARG A 433 -17.02 11.29 3.34
CA ARG A 433 -18.32 10.69 3.07
C ARG A 433 -18.41 10.30 1.60
N SER A 434 -18.73 9.04 1.32
CA SER A 434 -18.96 8.56 -0.05
C SER A 434 -20.14 9.27 -0.72
N SER A 435 -20.08 9.38 -2.03
CA SER A 435 -21.13 10.00 -2.87
C SER A 435 -22.47 9.27 -2.79
N GLY A 436 -22.49 7.96 -2.48
CA GLY A 436 -23.69 7.16 -2.30
C GLY A 436 -24.49 6.91 -3.58
N ASP A 437 -23.90 7.10 -4.75
CA ASP A 437 -24.55 6.89 -6.04
C ASP A 437 -24.55 5.43 -6.53
N HIS A 438 -23.73 4.58 -5.94
CA HIS A 438 -23.61 3.14 -6.26
C HIS A 438 -23.39 2.83 -7.76
N THR A 439 -22.67 3.71 -8.44
CA THR A 439 -22.42 3.57 -9.88
C THR A 439 -21.13 2.81 -10.22
N PHE A 440 -20.24 2.66 -9.26
CA PHE A 440 -18.98 1.92 -9.38
C PHE A 440 -18.50 1.45 -8.00
N LEU A 441 -17.44 0.67 -7.96
CA LEU A 441 -17.03 -0.06 -6.75
C LEU A 441 -16.89 0.84 -5.52
N ASP A 442 -16.10 1.91 -5.61
CA ASP A 442 -15.81 2.77 -4.44
C ASP A 442 -17.08 3.40 -3.84
N SER A 443 -18.04 3.77 -4.69
CA SER A 443 -19.34 4.26 -4.21
C SER A 443 -20.24 3.13 -3.70
N THR A 444 -20.11 1.92 -4.23
CA THR A 444 -20.86 0.74 -3.77
C THR A 444 -20.43 0.31 -2.36
N ILE A 445 -19.12 0.25 -2.11
CA ILE A 445 -18.57 -0.16 -0.82
C ILE A 445 -18.34 0.98 0.17
N ASP A 446 -18.60 2.22 -0.26
CA ASP A 446 -18.55 3.41 0.61
C ASP A 446 -17.18 3.59 1.30
N ASN A 447 -16.10 3.40 0.55
CA ASN A 447 -14.74 3.34 1.10
C ASN A 447 -14.04 4.70 1.28
N GLY A 448 -14.71 5.80 0.88
CA GLY A 448 -14.19 7.16 1.00
C GLY A 448 -13.45 7.68 -0.23
N TYR A 449 -13.08 6.83 -1.19
CA TYR A 449 -12.43 7.28 -2.44
C TYR A 449 -13.42 7.96 -3.41
N ALA A 450 -14.70 7.61 -3.32
CA ALA A 450 -15.76 8.22 -4.14
C ALA A 450 -16.56 9.25 -3.35
N PHE A 451 -16.06 10.44 -3.19
CA PHE A 451 -16.69 11.50 -2.41
C PHE A 451 -17.10 12.70 -3.26
N THR A 452 -18.07 13.45 -2.77
CA THR A 452 -18.52 14.73 -3.38
C THR A 452 -17.95 15.94 -2.62
N ASP A 453 -17.67 15.78 -1.34
CA ASP A 453 -17.25 16.86 -0.45
C ASP A 453 -15.99 16.45 0.34
N ARG A 454 -14.83 17.00 -0.05
CA ARG A 454 -13.53 16.76 0.62
C ARG A 454 -13.50 17.22 2.08
N TYR A 455 -14.44 18.03 2.50
CA TYR A 455 -14.51 18.58 3.85
C TYR A 455 -15.50 17.85 4.75
N ASP A 456 -16.31 16.92 4.21
CA ASP A 456 -17.22 16.12 5.04
C ASP A 456 -16.54 14.91 5.65
N LEU A 457 -16.01 15.13 6.84
CA LEU A 457 -15.36 14.11 7.67
C LEU A 457 -16.30 13.53 8.74
N GLY A 458 -17.60 13.60 8.53
CA GLY A 458 -18.58 13.09 9.48
C GLY A 458 -18.99 14.06 10.57
N PHE A 459 -19.16 15.34 10.26
CA PHE A 459 -19.53 16.37 11.23
C PHE A 459 -20.94 16.22 11.81
N GLU A 460 -21.92 15.89 11.00
CA GLU A 460 -23.33 15.75 11.41
C GLU A 460 -23.73 14.29 11.67
N THR A 461 -23.25 13.40 10.83
CA THR A 461 -23.50 11.97 10.92
C THR A 461 -22.19 11.22 10.62
N PRO A 462 -21.97 10.03 11.17
CA PRO A 462 -20.75 9.28 10.87
C PRO A 462 -20.57 9.03 9.37
N THR A 463 -19.33 9.06 8.90
CA THR A 463 -18.91 8.37 7.68
C THR A 463 -18.88 6.85 7.94
N LYS A 464 -18.47 6.04 6.99
CA LYS A 464 -18.22 4.60 7.21
C LYS A 464 -17.31 4.37 8.42
N TYR A 465 -16.36 5.26 8.66
CA TYR A 465 -15.29 5.09 9.64
C TYR A 465 -15.58 5.75 11.00
N GLY A 466 -16.47 6.74 11.04
CA GLY A 466 -16.83 7.44 12.26
C GLY A 466 -17.17 8.91 12.05
N THR A 467 -17.35 9.62 13.15
CA THR A 467 -17.50 11.08 13.18
C THR A 467 -16.13 11.78 13.19
N ASP A 468 -16.10 13.08 12.90
CA ASP A 468 -14.91 13.93 13.08
C ASP A 468 -14.32 13.80 14.50
N LYS A 469 -15.17 13.70 15.50
CA LYS A 469 -14.75 13.49 16.89
C LYS A 469 -14.09 12.12 17.10
N ASP A 470 -14.62 11.06 16.51
CA ASP A 470 -14.06 9.72 16.61
C ASP A 470 -12.70 9.67 15.90
N LEU A 471 -12.58 10.30 14.73
CA LEU A 471 -11.34 10.45 13.99
C LEU A 471 -10.25 11.13 14.86
N ARG A 472 -10.57 12.29 15.45
CA ARG A 472 -9.62 13.01 16.33
C ARG A 472 -9.23 12.19 17.55
N THR A 473 -10.15 11.40 18.08
CA THR A 473 -9.89 10.51 19.22
C THR A 473 -8.95 9.37 18.82
N ALA A 474 -9.17 8.78 17.65
CA ALA A 474 -8.28 7.74 17.12
C ALA A 474 -6.85 8.26 16.88
N ILE A 475 -6.72 9.40 16.21
CA ILE A 475 -5.42 10.04 15.98
C ILE A 475 -4.69 10.29 17.30
N LYS A 476 -5.40 10.85 18.29
CA LYS A 476 -4.82 11.10 19.61
C LYS A 476 -4.37 9.82 20.30
N ALA A 477 -5.15 8.75 20.23
CA ALA A 477 -4.79 7.46 20.84
C ALA A 477 -3.55 6.86 20.18
N LEU A 478 -3.47 6.91 18.85
CA LEU A 478 -2.30 6.45 18.08
C LEU A 478 -1.05 7.26 18.45
N HIS A 479 -1.14 8.60 18.55
CA HIS A 479 -0.02 9.43 19.01
C HIS A 479 0.42 9.09 20.43
N GLN A 480 -0.53 8.81 21.34
CA GLN A 480 -0.21 8.40 22.71
C GLN A 480 0.49 7.04 22.79
N SER A 481 0.35 6.23 21.75
CA SER A 481 1.03 4.95 21.54
C SER A 481 2.23 5.08 20.57
N ASN A 482 2.85 6.25 20.50
CA ASN A 482 4.10 6.53 19.79
C ASN A 482 4.06 6.23 18.26
N MET A 483 2.88 6.22 17.66
CA MET A 483 2.74 6.05 16.22
C MET A 483 2.50 7.38 15.53
N GLN A 484 3.02 7.50 14.32
CA GLN A 484 2.60 8.51 13.35
C GLN A 484 1.25 8.12 12.77
N VAL A 485 0.47 9.10 12.37
CA VAL A 485 -0.81 8.87 11.70
C VAL A 485 -0.79 9.49 10.32
N MET A 486 -1.01 8.64 9.33
CA MET A 486 -1.02 9.01 7.92
C MET A 486 -2.45 9.12 7.42
N ALA A 487 -2.75 10.21 6.74
CA ALA A 487 -4.01 10.34 6.01
C ALA A 487 -3.86 9.82 4.58
N ASP A 488 -4.77 8.97 4.18
CA ASP A 488 -4.94 8.66 2.76
C ASP A 488 -5.76 9.79 2.12
N VAL A 489 -5.12 10.49 1.17
CA VAL A 489 -5.65 11.72 0.56
C VAL A 489 -5.91 11.50 -0.91
N VAL A 490 -7.13 11.80 -1.32
CA VAL A 490 -7.56 11.70 -2.72
C VAL A 490 -7.61 13.11 -3.31
N ASP A 491 -6.56 13.46 -4.04
CA ASP A 491 -6.46 14.77 -4.71
C ASP A 491 -6.87 14.71 -6.18
N ASN A 492 -6.96 13.50 -6.75
CA ASN A 492 -7.22 13.29 -8.15
C ASN A 492 -8.67 13.55 -8.55
N GLN A 493 -9.64 12.97 -7.84
CA GLN A 493 -11.06 12.99 -8.22
C GLN A 493 -11.98 13.54 -7.14
N VAL A 494 -13.12 14.04 -7.57
CA VAL A 494 -14.30 14.36 -6.76
C VAL A 494 -15.52 13.96 -7.57
N TYR A 495 -16.51 13.34 -6.94
CA TYR A 495 -17.69 12.78 -7.62
C TYR A 495 -18.92 13.66 -7.45
N ASN A 496 -19.84 13.58 -8.44
CA ASN A 496 -21.15 14.21 -8.39
C ASN A 496 -21.13 15.71 -8.08
N LEU A 497 -20.13 16.43 -8.59
CA LEU A 497 -20.12 17.88 -8.53
C LEU A 497 -21.32 18.46 -9.24
N SER A 498 -21.93 19.50 -8.66
CA SER A 498 -23.16 20.08 -9.17
C SER A 498 -22.97 21.03 -10.35
N GLY A 499 -21.80 21.63 -10.47
CA GLY A 499 -21.46 22.59 -11.52
C GLY A 499 -20.72 21.94 -12.68
N GLN A 500 -20.85 22.52 -13.85
CA GLN A 500 -20.22 22.01 -15.07
C GLN A 500 -19.44 23.12 -15.77
N GLU A 501 -18.32 22.73 -16.36
CA GLU A 501 -17.59 23.55 -17.33
C GLU A 501 -17.59 22.89 -18.70
N VAL A 502 -17.50 23.70 -19.73
CA VAL A 502 -17.32 23.23 -21.09
C VAL A 502 -15.85 23.26 -21.44
N VAL A 503 -15.31 22.11 -21.79
CA VAL A 503 -13.93 21.95 -22.19
C VAL A 503 -13.84 21.46 -23.63
N SER A 504 -12.81 21.91 -24.34
CA SER A 504 -12.47 21.39 -25.65
C SER A 504 -11.42 20.30 -25.47
N ALA A 505 -11.76 19.10 -25.85
CA ALA A 505 -10.88 17.96 -25.65
C ALA A 505 -10.86 17.05 -26.89
N SER A 506 -9.76 16.35 -27.07
CA SER A 506 -9.60 15.27 -28.03
C SER A 506 -9.21 14.01 -27.30
N ARG A 507 -9.68 12.87 -27.75
CA ARG A 507 -9.22 11.59 -27.24
C ARG A 507 -7.82 11.27 -27.75
N ALA A 508 -7.02 10.68 -26.93
CA ALA A 508 -5.70 10.17 -27.27
C ALA A 508 -5.58 8.69 -26.91
N GLY A 509 -4.65 7.99 -27.53
CA GLY A 509 -4.34 6.61 -27.14
C GLY A 509 -3.76 6.54 -25.73
N VAL A 510 -3.92 5.41 -25.05
CA VAL A 510 -3.48 5.16 -23.66
C VAL A 510 -2.03 5.60 -23.41
N TYR A 511 -1.19 5.42 -24.39
CA TYR A 511 0.23 5.81 -24.29
C TYR A 511 0.51 7.23 -24.74
N GLY A 512 -0.53 8.02 -24.96
CA GLY A 512 -0.48 9.45 -25.15
C GLY A 512 0.28 9.97 -26.37
N ASN A 513 0.79 9.11 -27.21
CA ASN A 513 1.71 9.49 -28.27
C ASN A 513 1.03 9.99 -29.53
N ASP A 514 -0.27 9.82 -29.67
CA ASP A 514 -0.98 10.23 -30.89
C ASP A 514 -2.31 10.90 -30.58
N VAL A 515 -2.28 12.22 -30.59
CA VAL A 515 -3.47 13.09 -30.46
C VAL A 515 -4.33 13.05 -31.74
N SER A 516 -3.81 12.47 -32.82
CA SER A 516 -4.31 12.72 -34.18
C SER A 516 -5.27 11.68 -34.69
N THR A 517 -5.39 10.54 -34.06
CA THR A 517 -6.10 9.41 -34.67
C THR A 517 -7.60 9.43 -34.39
N GLY A 518 -8.32 10.07 -35.23
CA GLY A 518 -9.69 9.69 -35.56
C GLY A 518 -10.81 10.33 -34.75
N PHE A 519 -10.54 11.00 -33.63
CA PHE A 519 -11.63 11.49 -32.77
C PHE A 519 -11.90 12.98 -32.89
N GLY A 520 -10.97 13.75 -33.45
CA GLY A 520 -11.12 15.20 -33.54
C GLY A 520 -11.29 15.89 -32.18
N THR A 521 -11.25 17.19 -32.17
CA THR A 521 -11.54 18.00 -30.99
C THR A 521 -13.05 18.18 -30.85
N GLN A 522 -13.58 17.88 -29.67
CA GLN A 522 -14.99 18.06 -29.34
C GLN A 522 -15.15 18.87 -28.06
N LEU A 523 -16.32 19.43 -27.88
CA LEU A 523 -16.68 20.09 -26.63
C LEU A 523 -17.35 19.09 -25.70
N TYR A 524 -16.90 19.08 -24.48
CA TYR A 524 -17.44 18.25 -23.41
C TYR A 524 -17.94 19.12 -22.27
N ALA A 525 -19.04 18.74 -21.65
CA ALA A 525 -19.42 19.28 -20.37
C ALA A 525 -18.89 18.35 -19.27
N VAL A 526 -18.05 18.90 -18.42
CA VAL A 526 -17.44 18.16 -17.31
C VAL A 526 -17.92 18.71 -15.99
N ASN A 527 -18.13 17.86 -15.01
CA ASN A 527 -18.47 18.27 -13.66
C ASN A 527 -17.17 18.69 -12.95
N SER A 528 -16.93 19.96 -12.89
CA SER A 528 -15.66 20.54 -12.40
C SER A 528 -15.85 21.58 -11.31
N VAL A 529 -17.11 21.99 -11.03
CA VAL A 529 -17.40 23.08 -10.10
C VAL A 529 -18.51 22.66 -9.14
N GLY A 530 -18.40 23.09 -7.90
CA GLY A 530 -19.39 22.82 -6.88
C GLY A 530 -18.88 21.79 -5.86
N GLY A 531 -19.81 21.17 -5.17
CA GLY A 531 -19.52 20.21 -4.10
C GLY A 531 -20.60 20.17 -3.06
N GLY A 532 -20.28 19.56 -1.92
CA GLY A 532 -21.18 19.46 -0.80
C GLY A 532 -21.22 20.72 0.07
N LYS A 533 -21.98 20.62 1.14
CA LYS A 533 -22.18 21.69 2.12
C LYS A 533 -20.89 22.20 2.74
N TYR A 534 -20.03 21.29 3.13
CA TYR A 534 -18.78 21.63 3.83
C TYR A 534 -17.72 22.15 2.88
N GLN A 535 -17.72 21.70 1.64
CA GLN A 535 -16.89 22.30 0.60
C GLN A 535 -17.30 23.77 0.37
N ALA A 536 -18.58 24.08 0.34
CA ALA A 536 -19.04 25.46 0.25
C ALA A 536 -18.65 26.31 1.48
N GLN A 537 -18.65 25.70 2.67
CA GLN A 537 -18.32 26.37 3.92
C GLN A 537 -16.82 26.63 4.08
N TYR A 538 -15.99 25.64 3.84
CA TYR A 538 -14.54 25.72 4.08
C TYR A 538 -13.75 26.03 2.82
N GLY A 539 -14.07 25.43 1.69
CA GLY A 539 -13.45 25.71 0.40
C GLY A 539 -13.82 27.10 -0.15
N GLY A 540 -14.95 27.67 0.28
CA GLY A 540 -15.36 29.01 -0.10
C GLY A 540 -14.41 30.12 0.37
N GLU A 541 -13.78 30.00 1.50
CA GLU A 541 -12.78 30.94 1.97
C GLU A 541 -11.56 30.94 1.03
N TYR A 542 -11.05 29.76 0.71
CA TYR A 542 -9.94 29.63 -0.23
C TYR A 542 -10.27 30.14 -1.61
N LEU A 543 -11.46 29.88 -2.15
CA LEU A 543 -11.91 30.42 -3.42
C LEU A 543 -11.98 31.97 -3.39
N ASN A 544 -12.41 32.55 -2.27
CA ASN A 544 -12.40 33.99 -2.09
C ASN A 544 -10.99 34.57 -2.04
N GLU A 545 -10.07 33.90 -1.40
CA GLU A 545 -8.65 34.29 -1.40
C GLU A 545 -8.05 34.22 -2.81
N LEU A 546 -8.32 33.15 -3.56
CA LEU A 546 -7.91 33.04 -4.97
C LEU A 546 -8.50 34.17 -5.82
N LYS A 547 -9.76 34.50 -5.65
CA LYS A 547 -10.41 35.62 -6.34
C LYS A 547 -9.77 36.96 -6.01
N GLN A 548 -9.28 37.12 -4.77
CA GLN A 548 -8.57 38.35 -4.36
C GLN A 548 -7.14 38.37 -4.90
N GLN A 549 -6.42 37.27 -4.85
CA GLN A 549 -5.03 37.19 -5.29
C GLN A 549 -4.91 37.19 -6.82
N TYR A 550 -5.85 36.56 -7.50
CA TYR A 550 -5.83 36.35 -8.94
C TYR A 550 -7.16 36.74 -9.60
N PRO A 551 -7.60 38.01 -9.47
CA PRO A 551 -8.91 38.42 -9.97
C PRO A 551 -9.07 38.21 -11.49
N ASP A 552 -7.98 38.20 -12.21
CA ASP A 552 -7.97 37.98 -13.66
C ASP A 552 -8.28 36.54 -14.09
N LEU A 553 -8.17 35.58 -13.17
CA LEU A 553 -8.59 34.18 -13.46
C LEU A 553 -10.10 34.00 -13.46
N PHE A 554 -10.84 34.92 -12.82
CA PHE A 554 -12.29 34.83 -12.68
C PHE A 554 -12.96 35.94 -13.46
N GLU A 555 -13.98 35.58 -14.18
CA GLU A 555 -14.79 36.49 -14.95
C GLU A 555 -16.26 36.05 -14.88
N ALA A 556 -17.15 37.03 -14.75
CA ALA A 556 -18.55 36.76 -14.95
C ALA A 556 -18.79 36.47 -16.44
N LYS A 557 -19.00 35.23 -16.78
CA LYS A 557 -19.15 34.76 -18.15
C LYS A 557 -20.21 33.67 -18.24
N THR A 558 -21.02 33.72 -19.27
CA THR A 558 -21.92 32.66 -19.62
C THR A 558 -21.43 31.95 -20.85
N TYR A 559 -21.29 30.62 -20.75
CA TYR A 559 -20.99 29.79 -21.90
C TYR A 559 -22.27 29.33 -22.58
N ASP A 560 -22.26 29.46 -23.88
CA ASP A 560 -23.33 29.04 -24.76
C ASP A 560 -22.91 27.72 -25.43
N TYR A 561 -23.58 26.62 -25.10
CA TYR A 561 -23.21 25.30 -25.59
C TYR A 561 -24.42 24.38 -25.77
N TRP A 562 -24.21 23.35 -26.56
CA TRP A 562 -25.19 22.33 -26.85
C TRP A 562 -24.83 21.02 -26.12
N VAL A 563 -25.77 20.48 -25.39
CA VAL A 563 -25.62 19.22 -24.66
C VAL A 563 -26.39 18.14 -25.42
N LYS A 564 -25.70 17.09 -25.76
CA LYS A 564 -26.30 15.88 -26.29
C LYS A 564 -27.11 15.20 -25.19
N ASN A 565 -28.32 14.78 -25.50
CA ASN A 565 -29.03 13.86 -24.63
C ASN A 565 -28.23 12.54 -24.62
N TYR A 566 -27.69 12.24 -23.47
CA TYR A 566 -26.86 11.09 -23.29
C TYR A 566 -27.67 9.80 -23.39
N SER A 567 -27.29 8.91 -24.27
CA SER A 567 -27.70 7.52 -24.22
C SER A 567 -26.42 6.70 -24.05
N ASN A 568 -26.29 6.09 -22.90
CA ASN A 568 -25.19 5.14 -22.66
C ASN A 568 -25.56 3.83 -23.38
N ASP A 569 -25.21 3.75 -24.63
CA ASP A 569 -25.35 2.53 -25.44
C ASP A 569 -24.05 1.70 -25.49
N GLY A 570 -23.07 2.09 -24.65
CA GLY A 570 -21.74 1.44 -24.62
C GLY A 570 -20.83 1.77 -25.81
N SER A 571 -21.34 2.50 -26.81
CA SER A 571 -20.54 2.85 -27.99
C SER A 571 -19.80 4.17 -27.83
N ASP A 572 -20.34 5.09 -27.03
CA ASP A 572 -19.68 6.34 -26.64
C ASP A 572 -19.99 6.65 -25.16
N PRO A 573 -19.14 6.18 -24.24
CA PRO A 573 -19.33 6.37 -22.80
C PRO A 573 -19.14 7.82 -22.34
N TYR A 574 -18.84 8.75 -23.24
CA TYR A 574 -18.53 10.12 -22.87
C TYR A 574 -19.66 11.09 -23.21
N TYR A 575 -19.87 12.03 -22.31
CA TYR A 575 -20.83 13.11 -22.51
C TYR A 575 -20.29 14.11 -23.53
N THR A 576 -20.71 14.00 -24.77
CA THR A 576 -20.40 14.98 -25.79
C THR A 576 -21.46 16.04 -25.89
N LEU A 577 -21.06 17.28 -26.05
CA LEU A 577 -22.00 18.36 -26.38
C LEU A 577 -22.51 18.19 -27.81
N SER A 578 -23.78 18.38 -27.99
CA SER A 578 -24.43 18.33 -29.29
C SER A 578 -25.46 19.48 -29.41
N GLN A 579 -25.98 19.63 -30.59
CA GLN A 579 -27.00 20.64 -30.85
C GLN A 579 -28.42 20.31 -30.35
N ASN A 580 -28.58 19.26 -29.57
CA ASN A 580 -29.91 18.82 -29.12
C ASN A 580 -30.47 19.66 -27.98
N THR A 581 -29.59 20.12 -27.09
CA THR A 581 -30.03 20.94 -25.94
C THR A 581 -29.02 22.03 -25.70
N ARG A 582 -29.50 23.27 -25.71
CA ARG A 582 -28.67 24.44 -25.39
C ARG A 582 -28.72 24.72 -23.90
N LYS A 583 -27.57 24.97 -23.30
CA LYS A 583 -27.45 25.40 -21.91
C LYS A 583 -26.53 26.60 -21.81
N ASP A 584 -26.86 27.47 -20.88
CA ASP A 584 -26.00 28.58 -20.46
C ASP A 584 -25.34 28.20 -19.15
N MET A 585 -24.03 28.23 -19.11
CA MET A 585 -23.28 27.92 -17.90
C MET A 585 -23.23 29.16 -16.99
N PRO A 586 -23.52 29.01 -15.68
CA PRO A 586 -23.36 30.10 -14.73
C PRO A 586 -21.94 30.66 -14.77
N SER A 587 -21.81 31.95 -14.89
CA SER A 587 -20.55 32.61 -15.18
C SER A 587 -19.71 33.00 -13.96
N SER A 588 -20.31 33.01 -12.76
CA SER A 588 -19.64 33.55 -11.57
C SER A 588 -18.62 32.61 -10.94
N GLU A 589 -18.59 31.35 -11.38
CA GLU A 589 -17.76 30.30 -10.82
C GLU A 589 -16.71 29.76 -11.80
N VAL A 590 -16.68 30.31 -13.01
CA VAL A 590 -15.79 29.84 -14.09
C VAL A 590 -14.47 30.58 -14.08
N ILE A 591 -13.38 29.86 -14.14
CA ILE A 591 -12.06 30.44 -14.30
C ILE A 591 -11.92 31.04 -15.68
N LYS A 592 -11.65 32.35 -15.77
CA LYS A 592 -11.55 33.11 -17.01
C LYS A 592 -10.50 32.56 -17.98
N GLN A 593 -9.38 32.19 -17.45
CA GLN A 593 -8.25 31.66 -18.21
C GLN A 593 -8.10 30.17 -17.91
N TRP A 594 -9.16 29.42 -18.11
CA TRP A 594 -9.13 28.00 -17.93
C TRP A 594 -8.07 27.36 -18.83
N SER A 595 -7.28 26.47 -18.26
CA SER A 595 -6.27 25.71 -18.97
C SER A 595 -6.28 24.26 -18.47
N ALA A 596 -5.96 23.34 -19.36
CA ALA A 596 -5.87 21.92 -19.03
C ALA A 596 -4.88 21.63 -17.88
N LYS A 597 -3.88 22.50 -17.67
CA LYS A 597 -2.94 22.38 -16.55
C LYS A 597 -3.56 22.54 -15.16
N TYR A 598 -4.77 23.08 -15.07
CA TYR A 598 -5.50 23.21 -13.80
C TYR A 598 -6.42 22.03 -13.53
N MET A 599 -6.52 21.08 -14.45
CA MET A 599 -7.35 19.88 -14.29
C MET A 599 -6.49 18.71 -13.89
N ASN A 600 -6.93 18.03 -12.86
CA ASN A 600 -6.32 16.80 -12.39
C ASN A 600 -7.16 15.61 -12.82
N GLY A 601 -6.50 14.55 -13.13
CA GLY A 601 -7.06 13.25 -13.27
C GLY A 601 -8.09 13.14 -14.36
N THR A 602 -7.96 12.16 -15.08
CA THR A 602 -8.93 11.81 -16.08
C THR A 602 -9.07 10.36 -16.06
N ASN A 603 -10.25 9.96 -15.99
CA ASN A 603 -10.58 8.61 -16.12
C ASN A 603 -10.95 8.27 -17.55
N VAL A 604 -10.32 7.32 -18.19
CA VAL A 604 -10.69 6.83 -19.51
C VAL A 604 -11.37 5.50 -19.36
N LEU A 605 -12.66 5.50 -19.51
CA LEU A 605 -13.43 4.28 -19.53
C LEU A 605 -13.04 3.40 -20.71
N GLY A 606 -12.48 2.28 -20.41
CA GLY A 606 -12.28 1.18 -21.31
C GLY A 606 -11.62 1.54 -22.64
N ASN A 607 -11.12 0.80 -23.44
CA ASN A 607 -10.59 1.04 -24.79
C ASN A 607 -9.23 1.75 -24.86
N GLY A 608 -8.57 1.99 -23.74
CA GLY A 608 -7.23 2.54 -23.76
C GLY A 608 -7.10 3.95 -24.37
N MET A 609 -8.08 4.79 -24.12
CA MET A 609 -8.13 6.14 -24.66
C MET A 609 -8.07 7.17 -23.54
N GLY A 610 -7.24 8.16 -23.66
CA GLY A 610 -7.11 9.31 -22.76
C GLY A 610 -7.73 10.58 -23.33
N TYR A 611 -7.85 11.58 -22.48
CA TYR A 611 -8.24 12.92 -22.92
C TYR A 611 -7.02 13.79 -23.18
N VAL A 612 -7.17 14.65 -24.17
CA VAL A 612 -6.26 15.76 -24.40
C VAL A 612 -7.10 17.01 -24.35
N LEU A 613 -6.85 17.84 -23.37
CA LEU A 613 -7.55 19.10 -23.22
C LEU A 613 -6.89 20.19 -24.02
N LYS A 614 -7.69 21.11 -24.52
CA LYS A 614 -7.22 22.28 -25.23
C LYS A 614 -7.40 23.51 -24.35
N ASP A 615 -6.32 24.23 -24.13
CA ASP A 615 -6.40 25.56 -23.54
C ASP A 615 -7.13 26.51 -24.51
N TRP A 616 -8.18 27.12 -24.02
CA TRP A 616 -9.04 28.01 -24.82
C TRP A 616 -8.32 29.29 -25.25
N ASN A 617 -7.36 29.76 -24.46
CA ASN A 617 -6.66 31.02 -24.73
C ASN A 617 -5.48 30.83 -25.67
N THR A 618 -4.72 29.80 -25.48
CA THR A 618 -3.49 29.56 -26.24
C THR A 618 -3.66 28.62 -27.42
N GLY A 619 -4.73 27.81 -27.40
CA GLY A 619 -4.95 26.77 -28.38
C GLY A 619 -4.04 25.56 -28.23
N GLN A 620 -3.22 25.51 -27.17
CA GLN A 620 -2.36 24.37 -26.88
C GLN A 620 -3.16 23.19 -26.38
N TYR A 621 -2.67 21.99 -26.70
CA TYR A 621 -3.23 20.75 -26.19
C TYR A 621 -2.37 20.23 -25.04
N PHE A 622 -3.05 19.75 -23.99
CA PHE A 622 -2.44 19.12 -22.85
C PHE A 622 -2.96 17.70 -22.71
N LYS A 623 -2.09 16.76 -22.50
CA LYS A 623 -2.46 15.39 -22.16
C LYS A 623 -2.89 15.33 -20.70
N ILE A 624 -4.00 14.68 -20.46
CA ILE A 624 -4.53 14.46 -19.12
C ILE A 624 -4.81 12.99 -18.98
N GLY A 625 -4.22 12.37 -17.97
CA GLY A 625 -4.35 10.96 -17.68
C GLY A 625 -3.73 10.05 -18.72
N GLU A 626 -3.07 9.04 -18.30
CA GLU A 626 -2.41 8.11 -19.21
C GLU A 626 -3.13 6.78 -19.31
N LYS A 627 -3.63 6.25 -18.25
CA LYS A 627 -4.27 4.93 -18.26
C LYS A 627 -5.60 4.99 -17.52
N ASN A 628 -6.65 4.44 -18.12
CA ASN A 628 -7.94 4.21 -17.48
C ASN A 628 -8.64 5.43 -16.89
N ALA A 629 -8.58 6.56 -17.53
CA ALA A 629 -9.26 7.73 -17.03
C ALA A 629 -10.69 7.83 -17.58
N ASP A 630 -11.70 7.87 -16.74
CA ASP A 630 -13.11 7.87 -17.13
C ASP A 630 -13.74 9.25 -17.15
N PHE A 631 -13.28 10.16 -16.29
CA PHE A 631 -13.83 11.49 -16.17
C PHE A 631 -12.72 12.51 -16.04
N ILE A 632 -13.02 13.72 -16.45
CA ILE A 632 -12.27 14.88 -16.06
C ILE A 632 -12.94 15.43 -14.82
N THR A 633 -12.27 15.34 -13.70
CA THR A 633 -12.74 15.86 -12.43
C THR A 633 -11.67 16.75 -11.82
N ASN A 634 -12.10 17.79 -11.16
CA ASN A 634 -11.22 18.68 -10.40
C ASN A 634 -11.26 18.42 -8.93
#